data_66f8f98a6206c46dacf947e023405fd0
#
_entry.id   66f8f98a6206c46dacf947e023405fd0
#
_cell.length_a   1.000
_cell.length_b   1.000
_cell.length_c   1.000
_cell.angle_alpha   90.00
_cell.angle_beta   90.00
_cell.angle_gamma   90.00
#
_symmetry.space_group_name_H-M   'P 1'
#
loop_
_entity.id
_entity.type
_entity.pdbx_description
1 polymer ?
#
loop_
_entity_poly.entity_id
_entity_poly.type
_entity_poly.pdbx_seq_one_letter_code
_entity_poly.pdbx_strand_id
1 'polypeptide(L)'
;MIPLNLEPFIFDCEVFAYDWLFVFKNKVTGEYTVIWNDNEAVEQFMTQEPLLAGFNNKHYDQFILKAVLSGFTPEEIKAVNDFIIVGGHEGWEYAPLRDCGIFFDQYDLMDDCQMGLSLKAIEAHLGMDIRETTVPFNIDRPLTEDEKQEVEFYCRHDVDATDRLDDLRQGYLSSKLTLGREKGLYPAKALYMTNAKLTAAYLDAEQKPHYDEREYQYPPKLLRQYIPQEVFDFFERLKDKSIPDEVVFKEKLDLMVGGCPCTIAYGGIHGAIPCYREEATETRSIRNKDVASYYPHQMTLNGYCSRNIPAPDVYAATIVRRVKAKRAGDKATANALKLVLNTTYGAMLNRYNDLYDPLMGRSVCISGQLQLLEMAEHLVQDCPTLKIIQLNTDGIMVSLDDCDVPVYQEITQEWQDRTGFELEEDLIKMICQKDVNNYVEVPFEGDPKIKGGVLVRGIAPAGAFNINNNACVVAKAVKDYLAYGIPVEDTIMSCDRLLDFQLVAKAGSKYGDALHEVDGQMEVVQKVNRVYATEDHRCGTLYKIHLGTGNPVKIAGLPAKCVVDNDNHLTIDVVDRDWYIRLARRYVRDFLGEKPPKRNTRRVNSIKKKLLEMLEV
;
A
#
# COMPACT_ATOMS: atom_id res chain seq x y z
N MET A 1 21.48 -11.18 -5.43
CA MET A 1 21.75 -11.75 -6.77
C MET A 1 20.86 -12.96 -6.93
N ILE A 2 19.93 -12.93 -7.91
CA ILE A 2 19.18 -14.10 -8.37
C ILE A 2 20.21 -15.16 -8.75
N PRO A 3 19.99 -16.45 -8.44
CA PRO A 3 20.96 -17.49 -8.79
C PRO A 3 21.27 -17.44 -10.28
N LEU A 4 22.54 -17.59 -10.61
CA LEU A 4 23.20 -17.35 -11.89
C LEU A 4 22.62 -18.04 -13.16
N ASN A 5 21.48 -18.74 -13.09
CA ASN A 5 20.89 -19.44 -14.22
C ASN A 5 19.42 -19.04 -14.52
N LEU A 6 18.89 -18.01 -13.85
CA LEU A 6 17.57 -17.48 -14.18
C LEU A 6 17.78 -16.15 -14.89
N GLU A 7 17.74 -16.17 -16.21
CA GLU A 7 17.70 -14.97 -17.04
C GLU A 7 16.24 -14.64 -17.31
N PRO A 8 15.59 -13.77 -16.50
CA PRO A 8 14.20 -13.47 -16.71
C PRO A 8 14.03 -12.62 -17.96
N PHE A 9 12.94 -12.88 -18.67
CA PHE A 9 12.44 -12.02 -19.72
C PHE A 9 11.27 -11.22 -19.17
N ILE A 10 11.40 -9.91 -19.20
CA ILE A 10 10.28 -9.01 -18.90
C ILE A 10 9.38 -8.98 -20.12
N PHE A 11 8.07 -9.13 -19.95
CA PHE A 11 7.16 -9.22 -21.08
C PHE A 11 5.84 -8.50 -20.82
N ASP A 12 5.22 -8.14 -21.92
CA ASP A 12 3.87 -7.57 -21.99
C ASP A 12 3.22 -7.92 -23.31
N CYS A 13 1.90 -7.81 -23.43
CA CYS A 13 1.18 -8.08 -24.65
C CYS A 13 0.05 -7.09 -24.93
N GLU A 14 -0.24 -6.90 -26.25
CA GLU A 14 -1.34 -6.07 -26.72
C GLU A 14 -2.24 -6.86 -27.66
N VAL A 15 -3.56 -6.69 -27.52
CA VAL A 15 -4.56 -7.46 -28.29
C VAL A 15 -5.60 -6.53 -28.92
N PHE A 16 -5.69 -6.60 -30.25
CA PHE A 16 -6.69 -5.93 -31.10
C PHE A 16 -7.59 -6.94 -31.79
N ALA A 17 -8.58 -6.47 -32.57
CA ALA A 17 -9.53 -7.36 -33.22
C ALA A 17 -8.88 -8.37 -34.18
N TYR A 18 -7.83 -7.95 -34.91
CA TYR A 18 -7.16 -8.73 -35.93
C TYR A 18 -5.65 -8.85 -35.72
N ASP A 19 -5.11 -8.17 -34.72
CA ASP A 19 -3.68 -8.14 -34.45
C ASP A 19 -3.41 -8.35 -32.99
N TRP A 20 -2.29 -9.01 -32.69
CA TRP A 20 -1.76 -9.12 -31.34
C TRP A 20 -0.24 -9.00 -31.37
N LEU A 21 0.32 -8.56 -30.26
CA LEU A 21 1.74 -8.32 -30.07
C LEU A 21 2.19 -8.96 -28.76
N PHE A 22 3.37 -9.60 -28.77
CA PHE A 22 4.18 -9.86 -27.59
C PHE A 22 5.52 -9.15 -27.70
N VAL A 23 5.93 -8.52 -26.60
CA VAL A 23 7.27 -7.95 -26.45
C VAL A 23 7.93 -8.63 -25.26
N PHE A 24 9.09 -9.24 -25.52
CA PHE A 24 9.95 -9.86 -24.52
C PHE A 24 11.28 -9.11 -24.47
N LYS A 25 11.75 -8.72 -23.29
CA LYS A 25 13.06 -8.10 -23.06
C LYS A 25 13.91 -9.01 -22.20
N ASN A 26 15.04 -9.48 -22.71
CA ASN A 26 16.01 -10.18 -21.89
C ASN A 26 16.61 -9.20 -20.86
N LYS A 27 16.40 -9.49 -19.57
CA LYS A 27 16.86 -8.58 -18.50
C LYS A 27 18.38 -8.46 -18.41
N VAL A 28 19.13 -9.46 -18.85
CA VAL A 28 20.59 -9.49 -18.76
C VAL A 28 21.24 -8.76 -19.94
N THR A 29 20.77 -9.06 -21.16
CA THR A 29 21.34 -8.48 -22.39
C THR A 29 20.69 -7.16 -22.77
N GLY A 30 19.46 -6.90 -22.32
CA GLY A 30 18.63 -5.75 -22.74
C GLY A 30 18.03 -5.90 -24.14
N GLU A 31 18.22 -7.04 -24.80
CA GLU A 31 17.71 -7.29 -26.13
C GLU A 31 16.20 -7.56 -26.12
N TYR A 32 15.50 -7.06 -27.14
CA TYR A 32 14.06 -7.27 -27.33
C TYR A 32 13.80 -8.32 -28.39
N THR A 33 12.83 -9.19 -28.10
CA THR A 33 12.15 -10.05 -29.09
C THR A 33 10.72 -9.53 -29.21
N VAL A 34 10.33 -9.14 -30.41
CA VAL A 34 9.02 -8.60 -30.76
C VAL A 34 8.35 -9.54 -31.73
N ILE A 35 7.15 -9.99 -31.42
CA ILE A 35 6.42 -10.96 -32.21
C ILE A 35 5.00 -10.44 -32.47
N TRP A 36 4.67 -10.24 -33.75
CA TRP A 36 3.34 -9.88 -34.22
C TRP A 36 2.69 -11.07 -34.94
N ASN A 37 1.48 -11.47 -34.52
CA ASN A 37 0.60 -12.43 -35.25
C ASN A 37 1.27 -13.73 -35.70
N ASP A 38 2.29 -14.19 -35.01
CA ASP A 38 3.08 -15.38 -35.38
C ASP A 38 3.16 -16.38 -34.24
N ASN A 39 2.20 -17.31 -34.19
CA ASN A 39 2.12 -18.34 -33.15
C ASN A 39 3.38 -19.24 -33.15
N GLU A 40 3.94 -19.56 -34.34
CA GLU A 40 5.12 -20.43 -34.44
C GLU A 40 6.36 -19.75 -33.87
N ALA A 41 6.51 -18.43 -34.08
CA ALA A 41 7.60 -17.66 -33.48
C ALA A 41 7.50 -17.61 -31.95
N VAL A 42 6.29 -17.49 -31.41
CA VAL A 42 6.07 -17.56 -29.95
C VAL A 42 6.40 -18.96 -29.43
N GLU A 43 5.94 -20.03 -30.09
CA GLU A 43 6.29 -21.41 -29.73
C GLU A 43 7.80 -21.61 -29.72
N GLN A 44 8.49 -21.15 -30.77
CA GLN A 44 9.95 -21.23 -30.87
C GLN A 44 10.64 -20.46 -29.74
N PHE A 45 10.17 -19.26 -29.41
CA PHE A 45 10.69 -18.50 -28.28
C PHE A 45 10.53 -19.29 -26.98
N MET A 46 9.37 -19.88 -26.74
CA MET A 46 9.07 -20.64 -25.53
C MET A 46 9.84 -21.96 -25.40
N THR A 47 10.42 -22.50 -26.49
CA THR A 47 11.31 -23.69 -26.40
C THR A 47 12.58 -23.46 -25.59
N GLN A 48 12.94 -22.19 -25.30
CA GLN A 48 14.06 -21.83 -24.43
C GLN A 48 13.71 -21.97 -22.93
N GLU A 49 12.47 -22.34 -22.62
CA GLU A 49 11.95 -22.42 -21.24
C GLU A 49 12.23 -21.12 -20.43
N PRO A 50 11.87 -19.93 -20.96
CA PRO A 50 12.19 -18.67 -20.33
C PRO A 50 11.46 -18.52 -19.00
N LEU A 51 12.12 -17.89 -18.00
CA LEU A 51 11.42 -17.35 -16.83
C LEU A 51 10.81 -16.01 -17.22
N LEU A 52 9.49 -15.92 -17.25
CA LEU A 52 8.77 -14.71 -17.61
C LEU A 52 8.47 -13.83 -16.38
N ALA A 53 8.57 -12.52 -16.54
CA ALA A 53 8.18 -11.55 -15.54
C ALA A 53 7.33 -10.46 -16.17
N GLY A 54 6.22 -10.12 -15.55
CA GLY A 54 5.31 -9.09 -16.04
C GLY A 54 4.66 -8.30 -14.92
N PHE A 55 3.75 -7.41 -15.29
CA PHE A 55 2.91 -6.66 -14.37
C PHE A 55 1.45 -7.01 -14.60
N ASN A 56 0.81 -7.68 -13.65
CA ASN A 56 -0.54 -8.25 -13.76
C ASN A 56 -0.64 -9.45 -14.72
N ASN A 57 0.50 -10.00 -15.12
CA ASN A 57 0.57 -11.10 -16.10
C ASN A 57 -0.15 -12.37 -15.62
N LYS A 58 -0.26 -12.63 -14.33
CA LYS A 58 -1.01 -13.77 -13.79
C LYS A 58 -2.51 -13.65 -14.01
N HIS A 59 -3.03 -12.46 -14.18
CA HIS A 59 -4.46 -12.21 -14.35
C HIS A 59 -4.84 -11.95 -15.82
N TYR A 60 -3.86 -11.64 -16.69
CA TYR A 60 -4.13 -11.30 -18.07
C TYR A 60 -3.16 -11.96 -19.06
N ASP A 61 -1.91 -11.50 -19.18
CA ASP A 61 -0.98 -11.87 -20.25
C ASP A 61 -0.75 -13.38 -20.37
N GLN A 62 -0.71 -14.10 -19.25
CA GLN A 62 -0.56 -15.55 -19.27
C GLN A 62 -1.69 -16.26 -20.03
N PHE A 63 -2.91 -15.72 -20.05
CA PHE A 63 -4.03 -16.32 -20.75
C PHE A 63 -3.99 -16.02 -22.25
N ILE A 64 -3.52 -14.82 -22.62
CA ILE A 64 -3.24 -14.48 -24.02
C ILE A 64 -2.12 -15.37 -24.56
N LEU A 65 -1.02 -15.52 -23.81
CA LEU A 65 0.08 -16.41 -24.19
C LEU A 65 -0.38 -17.88 -24.33
N LYS A 66 -1.22 -18.36 -23.42
CA LYS A 66 -1.81 -19.72 -23.53
C LYS A 66 -2.70 -19.87 -24.76
N ALA A 67 -3.47 -18.85 -25.13
CA ALA A 67 -4.30 -18.87 -26.33
C ALA A 67 -3.44 -18.96 -27.60
N VAL A 68 -2.36 -18.15 -27.68
CA VAL A 68 -1.40 -18.21 -28.80
C VAL A 68 -0.75 -19.58 -28.90
N LEU A 69 -0.23 -20.12 -27.79
CA LEU A 69 0.38 -21.46 -27.73
C LEU A 69 -0.62 -22.60 -27.96
N SER A 70 -1.92 -22.35 -27.83
CA SER A 70 -2.98 -23.31 -28.21
C SER A 70 -3.37 -23.21 -29.67
N GLY A 71 -2.72 -22.36 -30.47
CA GLY A 71 -2.98 -22.18 -31.90
C GLY A 71 -4.25 -21.39 -32.22
N PHE A 72 -4.73 -20.54 -31.29
CA PHE A 72 -5.92 -19.70 -31.50
C PHE A 72 -5.67 -18.67 -32.62
N THR A 73 -6.73 -18.38 -33.38
CA THR A 73 -6.71 -17.29 -34.36
C THR A 73 -6.74 -15.92 -33.66
N PRO A 74 -6.38 -14.82 -34.34
CA PRO A 74 -6.49 -13.47 -33.76
C PRO A 74 -7.87 -13.16 -33.18
N GLU A 75 -8.95 -13.58 -33.84
CA GLU A 75 -10.33 -13.40 -33.38
C GLU A 75 -10.61 -14.19 -32.10
N GLU A 76 -10.11 -15.40 -31.98
CA GLU A 76 -10.23 -16.23 -30.78
C GLU A 76 -9.40 -15.65 -29.62
N ILE A 77 -8.20 -15.12 -29.89
CA ILE A 77 -7.37 -14.41 -28.91
C ILE A 77 -8.09 -13.16 -28.43
N LYS A 78 -8.72 -12.38 -29.35
CA LYS A 78 -9.54 -11.24 -29.00
C LYS A 78 -10.73 -11.61 -28.12
N ALA A 79 -11.34 -12.77 -28.36
CA ALA A 79 -12.42 -13.26 -27.51
C ALA A 79 -11.97 -13.56 -26.08
N VAL A 80 -10.74 -14.08 -25.87
CA VAL A 80 -10.13 -14.24 -24.54
C VAL A 80 -9.92 -12.88 -23.88
N ASN A 81 -9.35 -11.91 -24.60
CA ASN A 81 -9.17 -10.54 -24.13
C ASN A 81 -10.51 -9.93 -23.67
N ASP A 82 -11.53 -10.00 -24.51
CA ASP A 82 -12.84 -9.39 -24.22
C ASP A 82 -13.55 -10.08 -23.05
N PHE A 83 -13.39 -11.39 -22.91
CA PHE A 83 -13.90 -12.12 -21.76
C PHE A 83 -13.28 -11.58 -20.44
N ILE A 84 -11.97 -11.33 -20.43
CA ILE A 84 -11.27 -10.85 -19.24
C ILE A 84 -11.51 -9.35 -19.04
N ILE A 85 -11.21 -8.52 -20.03
CA ILE A 85 -11.16 -7.05 -19.88
C ILE A 85 -12.55 -6.42 -19.96
N VAL A 86 -13.38 -6.81 -20.92
CA VAL A 86 -14.72 -6.23 -21.13
C VAL A 86 -15.74 -6.93 -20.25
N GLY A 87 -15.68 -8.26 -20.16
CA GLY A 87 -16.55 -9.09 -19.33
C GLY A 87 -16.25 -9.00 -17.83
N GLY A 88 -15.02 -8.62 -17.45
CA GLY A 88 -14.58 -8.56 -16.05
C GLY A 88 -14.47 -9.93 -15.39
N HIS A 89 -14.24 -10.98 -16.18
CA HIS A 89 -14.07 -12.35 -15.70
C HIS A 89 -12.60 -12.67 -15.43
N GLU A 90 -12.37 -13.66 -14.60
CA GLU A 90 -11.02 -14.20 -14.42
C GLU A 90 -10.64 -15.09 -15.61
N GLY A 91 -9.40 -14.96 -16.12
CA GLY A 91 -8.97 -15.71 -17.31
C GLY A 91 -9.04 -17.24 -17.16
N TRP A 92 -8.89 -17.77 -15.93
CA TRP A 92 -9.05 -19.20 -15.64
C TRP A 92 -10.50 -19.71 -15.78
N GLU A 93 -11.48 -18.83 -15.83
CA GLU A 93 -12.88 -19.17 -16.07
C GLU A 93 -13.18 -19.40 -17.55
N TYR A 94 -12.28 -18.99 -18.46
CA TYR A 94 -12.47 -19.16 -19.90
C TYR A 94 -12.36 -20.63 -20.29
N ALA A 95 -13.50 -21.24 -20.58
CA ALA A 95 -13.63 -22.69 -20.76
C ALA A 95 -12.65 -23.29 -21.80
N PRO A 96 -12.40 -22.67 -22.98
CA PRO A 96 -11.48 -23.23 -23.98
C PRO A 96 -10.02 -23.33 -23.51
N LEU A 97 -9.59 -22.52 -22.53
CA LEU A 97 -8.23 -22.55 -22.00
C LEU A 97 -8.10 -23.32 -20.68
N ARG A 98 -9.22 -23.76 -20.08
CA ARG A 98 -9.22 -24.43 -18.77
C ARG A 98 -8.35 -25.69 -18.73
N ASP A 99 -8.37 -26.48 -19.80
CA ASP A 99 -7.73 -27.78 -19.87
C ASP A 99 -6.60 -27.82 -20.92
N CYS A 100 -6.05 -26.65 -21.31
CA CYS A 100 -5.00 -26.57 -22.34
C CYS A 100 -3.69 -27.25 -21.93
N GLY A 101 -3.46 -27.50 -20.64
CA GLY A 101 -2.25 -28.17 -20.13
C GLY A 101 -0.93 -27.40 -20.32
N ILE A 102 -1.00 -26.13 -20.73
CA ILE A 102 0.17 -25.28 -20.98
C ILE A 102 0.59 -24.59 -19.68
N PHE A 103 1.84 -24.81 -19.29
CA PHE A 103 2.47 -24.21 -18.13
C PHE A 103 3.84 -23.65 -18.52
N PHE A 104 4.21 -22.53 -17.94
CA PHE A 104 5.52 -21.91 -18.09
C PHE A 104 5.92 -21.19 -16.79
N ASP A 105 7.22 -21.03 -16.61
CA ASP A 105 7.79 -20.37 -15.46
C ASP A 105 7.56 -18.86 -15.53
N GLN A 106 6.95 -18.30 -14.48
CA GLN A 106 6.66 -16.87 -14.42
C GLN A 106 6.58 -16.32 -12.99
N TYR A 107 6.70 -15.02 -12.88
CA TYR A 107 6.32 -14.27 -11.68
C TYR A 107 5.68 -12.94 -12.05
N ASP A 108 4.93 -12.38 -11.10
CA ASP A 108 4.17 -11.16 -11.30
C ASP A 108 4.61 -10.10 -10.29
N LEU A 109 5.06 -8.95 -10.77
CA LEU A 109 5.50 -7.85 -9.93
C LEU A 109 4.34 -7.13 -9.25
N MET A 110 3.13 -7.25 -9.78
CA MET A 110 1.94 -6.71 -9.14
C MET A 110 1.61 -7.42 -7.80
N ASP A 111 2.01 -8.68 -7.62
CA ASP A 111 1.81 -9.44 -6.37
C ASP A 111 2.39 -8.74 -5.12
N ASP A 112 3.41 -7.91 -5.31
CA ASP A 112 4.08 -7.16 -4.22
C ASP A 112 3.65 -5.69 -4.18
N CYS A 113 2.75 -5.26 -5.05
CA CYS A 113 2.25 -3.90 -5.09
C CYS A 113 1.03 -3.70 -4.17
N GLN A 114 0.87 -2.47 -3.69
CA GLN A 114 -0.37 -2.10 -3.02
C GLN A 114 -1.56 -2.23 -3.97
N MET A 115 -2.65 -2.78 -3.48
CA MET A 115 -3.88 -2.96 -4.25
C MET A 115 -4.34 -1.66 -4.94
N GLY A 116 -4.66 -1.75 -6.23
CA GLY A 116 -5.13 -0.63 -7.03
C GLY A 116 -4.04 0.27 -7.61
N LEU A 117 -2.76 -0.08 -7.42
CA LEU A 117 -1.65 0.59 -8.08
C LEU A 117 -1.61 0.15 -9.56
N SER A 118 -1.45 1.11 -10.49
CA SER A 118 -1.30 0.84 -11.92
C SER A 118 0.12 1.12 -12.39
N LEU A 119 0.57 0.41 -13.43
CA LEU A 119 1.90 0.59 -14.02
C LEU A 119 2.13 2.06 -14.42
N LYS A 120 1.14 2.72 -15.03
CA LYS A 120 1.22 4.15 -15.42
C LYS A 120 1.43 5.11 -14.22
N ALA A 121 0.86 4.79 -13.05
CA ALA A 121 1.15 5.55 -11.84
C ALA A 121 2.59 5.29 -11.33
N ILE A 122 3.10 4.09 -11.52
CA ILE A 122 4.50 3.73 -11.21
C ILE A 122 5.45 4.52 -12.12
N GLU A 123 5.21 4.53 -13.44
CA GLU A 123 5.97 5.33 -14.41
C GLU A 123 6.09 6.80 -13.97
N ALA A 124 4.96 7.42 -13.62
CA ALA A 124 4.94 8.80 -13.14
C ALA A 124 5.89 9.02 -11.95
N HIS A 125 5.86 8.13 -10.96
CA HIS A 125 6.67 8.26 -9.75
C HIS A 125 8.13 7.87 -9.92
N LEU A 126 8.43 7.05 -10.91
CA LEU A 126 9.80 6.75 -11.32
C LEU A 126 10.43 7.89 -12.14
N GLY A 127 9.64 8.92 -12.50
CA GLY A 127 10.08 10.03 -13.36
C GLY A 127 10.23 9.61 -14.81
N MET A 128 9.64 8.48 -15.21
CA MET A 128 9.55 8.04 -16.59
C MET A 128 8.48 8.86 -17.33
N ASP A 129 8.53 8.86 -18.64
CA ASP A 129 7.39 9.32 -19.43
C ASP A 129 6.16 8.48 -19.10
N ILE A 130 4.97 9.05 -19.17
CA ILE A 130 3.72 8.32 -19.03
C ILE A 130 3.16 8.15 -20.44
N ARG A 131 3.15 6.92 -20.93
CA ARG A 131 2.75 6.62 -22.30
C ARG A 131 1.48 5.80 -22.31
N GLU A 132 0.50 6.20 -23.10
CA GLU A 132 -0.65 5.41 -23.51
C GLU A 132 -0.73 5.47 -25.03
N THR A 133 -1.12 4.38 -25.70
CA THR A 133 -1.29 4.39 -27.16
C THR A 133 -2.50 5.25 -27.54
N THR A 134 -2.43 5.91 -28.70
CA THR A 134 -3.56 6.62 -29.29
C THR A 134 -4.43 5.68 -30.15
N VAL A 135 -3.94 4.47 -30.44
CA VAL A 135 -4.65 3.46 -31.23
C VAL A 135 -5.77 2.85 -30.39
N PRO A 136 -7.04 2.98 -30.78
CA PRO A 136 -8.15 2.46 -30.01
C PRO A 136 -8.17 0.91 -29.98
N PHE A 137 -8.21 0.28 -28.81
CA PHE A 137 -8.27 -1.17 -28.66
C PHE A 137 -9.53 -1.84 -29.24
N ASN A 138 -10.56 -1.06 -29.53
CA ASN A 138 -11.81 -1.53 -30.15
C ASN A 138 -11.87 -1.28 -31.65
N ILE A 139 -10.71 -1.01 -32.30
CA ILE A 139 -10.64 -0.83 -33.76
C ILE A 139 -11.03 -2.15 -34.45
N ASP A 140 -11.99 -2.06 -35.39
CA ASP A 140 -12.55 -3.23 -36.10
C ASP A 140 -11.99 -3.34 -37.53
N ARG A 141 -10.68 -3.36 -37.64
CA ARG A 141 -9.87 -3.61 -38.83
C ARG A 141 -8.45 -3.96 -38.43
N PRO A 142 -7.65 -4.59 -39.34
CA PRO A 142 -6.22 -4.73 -39.13
C PRO A 142 -5.53 -3.38 -38.92
N LEU A 143 -4.50 -3.37 -38.06
CA LEU A 143 -3.67 -2.19 -37.83
C LEU A 143 -2.83 -1.86 -39.06
N THR A 144 -2.65 -0.58 -39.31
CA THR A 144 -1.68 -0.10 -40.30
C THR A 144 -0.26 -0.25 -39.73
N GLU A 145 0.75 -0.18 -40.61
CA GLU A 145 2.16 -0.27 -40.18
C GLU A 145 2.55 0.86 -39.20
N ASP A 146 2.03 2.07 -39.42
CA ASP A 146 2.28 3.21 -38.49
C ASP A 146 1.65 2.94 -37.12
N GLU A 147 0.41 2.40 -37.09
CA GLU A 147 -0.26 2.01 -35.84
C GLU A 147 0.49 0.87 -35.13
N LYS A 148 0.99 -0.13 -35.85
CA LYS A 148 1.82 -1.20 -35.28
C LYS A 148 3.11 -0.65 -34.65
N GLN A 149 3.77 0.29 -35.31
CA GLN A 149 4.96 0.95 -34.77
C GLN A 149 4.65 1.72 -33.46
N GLU A 150 3.52 2.43 -33.42
CA GLU A 150 3.08 3.14 -32.23
C GLU A 150 2.78 2.15 -31.07
N VAL A 151 2.03 1.08 -31.35
CA VAL A 151 1.68 0.06 -30.36
C VAL A 151 2.92 -0.69 -29.86
N GLU A 152 3.86 -1.03 -30.75
CA GLU A 152 5.13 -1.63 -30.36
C GLU A 152 5.94 -0.71 -29.46
N PHE A 153 6.06 0.56 -29.81
CA PHE A 153 6.75 1.55 -28.98
C PHE A 153 6.12 1.67 -27.58
N TYR A 154 4.78 1.67 -27.52
CA TYR A 154 4.03 1.70 -26.30
C TYR A 154 4.27 0.43 -25.44
N CYS A 155 4.12 -0.76 -26.01
CA CYS A 155 4.35 -2.03 -25.30
C CYS A 155 5.80 -2.16 -24.80
N ARG A 156 6.81 -1.73 -25.59
CA ARG A 156 8.21 -1.68 -25.14
C ARG A 156 8.39 -0.76 -23.94
N HIS A 157 7.68 0.36 -23.90
CA HIS A 157 7.72 1.29 -22.77
C HIS A 157 7.16 0.66 -21.48
N ASP A 158 6.07 -0.12 -21.57
CA ASP A 158 5.50 -0.86 -20.45
C ASP A 158 6.44 -1.97 -19.95
N VAL A 159 7.10 -2.66 -20.87
CA VAL A 159 8.16 -3.61 -20.54
C VAL A 159 9.33 -2.93 -19.81
N ASP A 160 9.77 -1.75 -20.24
CA ASP A 160 10.84 -0.99 -19.58
C ASP A 160 10.44 -0.50 -18.19
N ALA A 161 9.18 -0.08 -18.01
CA ALA A 161 8.65 0.31 -16.71
C ALA A 161 8.59 -0.89 -15.74
N THR A 162 8.18 -2.04 -16.25
CA THR A 162 8.15 -3.31 -15.52
C THR A 162 9.56 -3.78 -15.15
N ASP A 163 10.53 -3.67 -16.06
CA ASP A 163 11.94 -3.95 -15.80
C ASP A 163 12.52 -3.06 -14.68
N ARG A 164 12.19 -1.77 -14.73
CA ARG A 164 12.58 -0.82 -13.67
C ARG A 164 11.97 -1.15 -12.32
N LEU A 165 10.71 -1.60 -12.30
CA LEU A 165 10.06 -2.07 -11.08
C LEU A 165 10.74 -3.33 -10.54
N ASP A 166 11.08 -4.28 -11.40
CA ASP A 166 11.81 -5.48 -11.03
C ASP A 166 13.15 -5.15 -10.35
N ASP A 167 13.93 -4.19 -10.87
CA ASP A 167 15.15 -3.70 -10.24
C ASP A 167 14.93 -3.20 -8.81
N LEU A 168 13.85 -2.45 -8.60
CA LEU A 168 13.50 -1.92 -7.28
C LEU A 168 13.06 -3.02 -6.29
N ARG A 169 12.57 -4.14 -6.80
CA ARG A 169 12.04 -5.24 -5.98
C ARG A 169 13.00 -6.43 -5.81
N GLN A 170 14.24 -6.34 -6.28
CA GLN A 170 15.23 -7.41 -6.16
C GLN A 170 15.42 -7.92 -4.72
N GLY A 171 15.35 -7.06 -3.72
CA GLY A 171 15.41 -7.45 -2.32
C GLY A 171 14.22 -8.33 -1.87
N TYR A 172 13.04 -8.04 -2.38
CA TYR A 172 11.83 -8.84 -2.16
C TYR A 172 11.91 -10.20 -2.87
N LEU A 173 12.26 -10.21 -4.15
CA LEU A 173 12.43 -11.43 -4.94
C LEU A 173 13.51 -12.35 -4.34
N SER A 174 14.64 -11.79 -3.91
CA SER A 174 15.69 -12.53 -3.20
C SER A 174 15.21 -13.16 -1.90
N SER A 175 14.30 -12.51 -1.19
CA SER A 175 13.69 -13.06 0.04
C SER A 175 12.84 -14.30 -0.29
N LYS A 176 12.02 -14.26 -1.35
CA LYS A 176 11.24 -15.42 -1.81
C LYS A 176 12.12 -16.58 -2.24
N LEU A 177 13.18 -16.31 -3.02
CA LEU A 177 14.15 -17.32 -3.45
C LEU A 177 14.90 -17.96 -2.27
N THR A 178 15.24 -17.17 -1.24
CA THR A 178 15.88 -17.67 -0.03
C THR A 178 14.97 -18.66 0.71
N LEU A 179 13.70 -18.31 0.91
CA LEU A 179 12.71 -19.20 1.52
C LEU A 179 12.47 -20.45 0.67
N GLY A 180 12.32 -20.28 -0.63
CA GLY A 180 12.14 -21.41 -1.55
C GLY A 180 13.29 -22.39 -1.52
N ARG A 181 14.53 -21.90 -1.50
CA ARG A 181 15.74 -22.72 -1.41
C ARG A 181 15.79 -23.52 -0.11
N GLU A 182 15.46 -22.92 1.02
CA GLU A 182 15.41 -23.62 2.32
C GLU A 182 14.39 -24.77 2.32
N LYS A 183 13.33 -24.67 1.51
CA LYS A 183 12.28 -25.71 1.38
C LYS A 183 12.47 -26.61 0.17
N GLY A 184 13.60 -26.48 -0.56
CA GLY A 184 13.86 -27.28 -1.75
C GLY A 184 12.89 -27.04 -2.91
N LEU A 185 12.26 -25.84 -2.95
CA LEU A 185 11.39 -25.43 -4.04
C LEU A 185 12.22 -25.01 -5.25
N TYR A 186 11.74 -25.34 -6.44
CA TYR A 186 12.28 -24.79 -7.68
C TYR A 186 12.13 -23.26 -7.68
N PRO A 187 13.15 -22.50 -8.14
CA PRO A 187 13.15 -21.05 -8.01
C PRO A 187 11.93 -20.34 -8.60
N ALA A 188 11.52 -20.68 -9.82
CA ALA A 188 10.35 -20.08 -10.45
C ALA A 188 9.06 -20.36 -9.64
N LYS A 189 8.93 -21.56 -9.06
CA LYS A 189 7.80 -21.89 -8.20
C LYS A 189 7.77 -21.00 -6.96
N ALA A 190 8.93 -20.74 -6.34
CA ALA A 190 9.01 -19.84 -5.18
C ALA A 190 8.62 -18.40 -5.55
N LEU A 191 9.05 -17.91 -6.71
CA LEU A 191 8.68 -16.59 -7.23
C LEU A 191 7.20 -16.50 -7.60
N TYR A 192 6.63 -17.55 -8.19
CA TYR A 192 5.21 -17.60 -8.58
C TYR A 192 4.26 -17.58 -7.37
N MET A 193 4.62 -18.22 -6.26
CA MET A 193 3.76 -18.31 -5.07
C MET A 193 3.51 -16.92 -4.47
N THR A 194 2.29 -16.66 -4.02
CA THR A 194 2.02 -15.49 -3.16
C THR A 194 2.77 -15.61 -1.84
N ASN A 195 3.00 -14.48 -1.15
CA ASN A 195 3.66 -14.49 0.17
C ASN A 195 2.97 -15.44 1.16
N ALA A 196 1.64 -15.47 1.14
CA ALA A 196 0.86 -16.32 2.03
C ALA A 196 1.03 -17.81 1.71
N LYS A 197 1.06 -18.21 0.43
CA LYS A 197 1.32 -19.59 0.01
C LYS A 197 2.76 -20.02 0.30
N LEU A 198 3.73 -19.14 0.02
CA LEU A 198 5.15 -19.42 0.30
C LEU A 198 5.39 -19.57 1.82
N THR A 199 4.74 -18.73 2.64
CA THR A 199 4.81 -18.82 4.10
C THR A 199 4.21 -20.13 4.60
N ALA A 200 3.06 -20.54 4.08
CA ALA A 200 2.44 -21.82 4.42
C ALA A 200 3.36 -23.00 4.07
N ALA A 201 3.94 -23.00 2.87
CA ALA A 201 4.91 -24.00 2.44
C ALA A 201 6.18 -23.99 3.30
N TYR A 202 6.67 -22.82 3.71
CA TYR A 202 7.82 -22.70 4.60
C TYR A 202 7.58 -23.31 5.98
N LEU A 203 6.35 -23.19 6.50
CA LEU A 203 5.93 -23.73 7.79
C LEU A 203 5.36 -25.15 7.70
N ASP A 204 5.41 -25.80 6.53
CA ASP A 204 4.82 -27.12 6.26
C ASP A 204 3.34 -27.21 6.67
N ALA A 205 2.60 -26.11 6.48
CA ALA A 205 1.20 -26.06 6.89
C ALA A 205 0.32 -26.98 6.02
N GLU A 206 -0.57 -27.70 6.68
CA GLU A 206 -1.55 -28.59 6.06
C GLU A 206 -2.95 -28.09 6.37
N GLN A 207 -3.71 -27.71 5.34
CA GLN A 207 -5.05 -27.20 5.51
C GLN A 207 -5.97 -28.22 6.18
N LYS A 208 -6.60 -27.82 7.30
CA LYS A 208 -7.61 -28.57 8.01
C LYS A 208 -8.92 -27.78 8.04
N PRO A 209 -10.09 -28.45 8.09
CA PRO A 209 -11.35 -27.76 8.23
C PRO A 209 -11.47 -27.11 9.62
N HIS A 210 -11.84 -25.85 9.66
CA HIS A 210 -12.14 -25.09 10.88
C HIS A 210 -13.51 -24.44 10.74
N TYR A 211 -14.31 -24.47 11.84
CA TYR A 211 -15.69 -23.96 11.90
C TYR A 211 -15.90 -23.04 13.10
N ASP A 212 -14.79 -22.46 13.59
CA ASP A 212 -14.70 -21.67 14.80
C ASP A 212 -14.34 -20.19 14.50
N GLU A 213 -14.88 -19.64 13.40
CA GLU A 213 -14.60 -18.28 12.90
C GLU A 213 -14.95 -17.17 13.90
N ARG A 214 -15.84 -17.44 14.85
CA ARG A 214 -16.29 -16.51 15.88
C ARG A 214 -15.75 -16.80 17.26
N GLU A 215 -14.93 -17.83 17.39
CA GLU A 215 -14.32 -18.21 18.65
C GLU A 215 -12.96 -17.51 18.82
N TYR A 216 -12.56 -17.33 20.07
CA TYR A 216 -11.24 -16.82 20.47
C TYR A 216 -10.92 -17.27 21.88
N GLN A 217 -9.65 -17.15 22.25
CA GLN A 217 -9.15 -17.46 23.59
C GLN A 217 -8.66 -16.16 24.24
N TYR A 218 -8.85 -16.06 25.55
CA TYR A 218 -8.23 -15.01 26.34
C TYR A 218 -6.76 -15.33 26.62
N PRO A 219 -5.87 -14.31 26.70
CA PRO A 219 -4.46 -14.56 26.99
C PRO A 219 -4.31 -15.14 28.41
N PRO A 220 -3.42 -16.12 28.58
CA PRO A 220 -3.09 -16.63 29.89
C PRO A 220 -2.48 -15.54 30.75
N LYS A 221 -2.61 -15.32 31.92
CA LYS A 221 -1.98 -14.29 32.78
C LYS A 221 -2.50 -12.85 32.58
N LEU A 222 -3.70 -12.64 32.02
CA LEU A 222 -4.34 -11.35 31.90
C LEU A 222 -4.81 -10.85 33.27
N LEU A 223 -4.48 -9.62 33.66
CA LEU A 223 -4.98 -8.97 34.87
C LEU A 223 -6.31 -8.27 34.57
N ARG A 224 -7.39 -9.03 34.63
CA ARG A 224 -8.74 -8.58 34.22
C ARG A 224 -9.27 -7.38 35.01
N GLN A 225 -8.77 -7.15 36.24
CA GLN A 225 -9.21 -6.05 37.11
C GLN A 225 -8.92 -4.66 36.54
N TYR A 226 -7.97 -4.52 35.62
CA TYR A 226 -7.64 -3.26 34.97
C TYR A 226 -8.48 -2.99 33.71
N ILE A 227 -9.21 -3.99 33.20
CA ILE A 227 -9.94 -3.85 31.93
C ILE A 227 -11.42 -3.59 32.23
N PRO A 228 -12.02 -2.53 31.64
CA PRO A 228 -13.45 -2.27 31.77
C PRO A 228 -14.31 -3.46 31.33
N GLN A 229 -15.39 -3.77 32.06
CA GLN A 229 -16.27 -4.91 31.74
C GLN A 229 -16.89 -4.80 30.35
N GLU A 230 -17.20 -3.59 29.88
CA GLU A 230 -17.74 -3.35 28.55
C GLU A 230 -16.85 -3.85 27.40
N VAL A 231 -15.53 -3.93 27.62
CA VAL A 231 -14.58 -4.49 26.63
C VAL A 231 -14.76 -6.01 26.51
N PHE A 232 -14.95 -6.69 27.64
CA PHE A 232 -15.26 -8.13 27.62
C PHE A 232 -16.62 -8.38 26.99
N ASP A 233 -17.63 -7.59 27.33
CA ASP A 233 -18.97 -7.71 26.77
C ASP A 233 -18.95 -7.48 25.25
N PHE A 234 -18.16 -6.54 24.77
CA PHE A 234 -17.95 -6.31 23.34
C PHE A 234 -17.35 -7.53 22.63
N PHE A 235 -16.31 -8.14 23.19
CA PHE A 235 -15.70 -9.31 22.56
C PHE A 235 -16.61 -10.55 22.64
N GLU A 236 -17.37 -10.74 23.73
CA GLU A 236 -18.33 -11.87 23.85
C GLU A 236 -19.46 -11.80 22.80
N ARG A 237 -19.83 -10.60 22.31
CA ARG A 237 -20.80 -10.44 21.22
C ARG A 237 -20.37 -11.14 19.93
N LEU A 238 -19.05 -11.32 19.69
CA LEU A 238 -18.56 -12.07 18.55
C LEU A 238 -19.11 -13.51 18.53
N LYS A 239 -19.29 -14.14 19.68
CA LYS A 239 -19.77 -15.51 19.82
C LYS A 239 -21.28 -15.67 19.59
N ASP A 240 -22.03 -14.56 19.58
CA ASP A 240 -23.47 -14.57 19.32
C ASP A 240 -23.77 -14.83 17.85
N LYS A 241 -24.07 -16.08 17.50
CA LYS A 241 -24.38 -16.52 16.14
C LYS A 241 -25.72 -16.01 15.61
N SER A 242 -26.54 -15.35 16.44
CA SER A 242 -27.78 -14.70 16.00
C SER A 242 -27.50 -13.39 15.25
N ILE A 243 -26.34 -12.77 15.44
CA ILE A 243 -25.91 -11.57 14.73
C ILE A 243 -25.23 -11.97 13.42
N PRO A 244 -25.65 -11.45 12.24
CA PRO A 244 -24.99 -11.75 10.97
C PRO A 244 -23.52 -11.34 10.93
N ASP A 245 -22.69 -12.06 10.16
CA ASP A 245 -21.25 -11.80 10.04
C ASP A 245 -20.96 -10.38 9.52
N GLU A 246 -21.71 -9.93 8.51
CA GLU A 246 -21.57 -8.60 7.94
C GLU A 246 -21.92 -7.47 8.93
N VAL A 247 -22.57 -7.77 10.03
CA VAL A 247 -22.89 -6.84 11.11
C VAL A 247 -21.81 -6.92 12.20
N VAL A 248 -21.63 -8.09 12.81
CA VAL A 248 -20.75 -8.26 13.98
C VAL A 248 -19.32 -7.82 13.68
N PHE A 249 -18.76 -8.19 12.52
CA PHE A 249 -17.38 -7.82 12.16
C PHE A 249 -17.18 -6.34 11.84
N LYS A 250 -18.24 -5.55 11.73
CA LYS A 250 -18.16 -4.09 11.56
C LYS A 250 -18.39 -3.32 12.85
N GLU A 251 -18.79 -3.99 13.92
CA GLU A 251 -18.97 -3.36 15.23
C GLU A 251 -17.67 -2.79 15.79
N LYS A 252 -17.79 -1.71 16.53
CA LYS A 252 -16.68 -1.03 17.19
C LYS A 252 -17.13 -0.58 18.57
N LEU A 253 -16.19 -0.53 19.50
CA LEU A 253 -16.38 0.04 20.83
C LEU A 253 -15.47 1.24 20.98
N ASP A 254 -16.05 2.41 21.25
CA ASP A 254 -15.31 3.62 21.57
C ASP A 254 -15.19 3.74 23.08
N LEU A 255 -13.97 4.02 23.56
CA LEU A 255 -13.68 4.20 25.00
C LEU A 255 -12.63 5.29 25.20
N MET A 256 -12.51 5.76 26.44
CA MET A 256 -11.52 6.75 26.84
C MET A 256 -10.47 6.08 27.73
N VAL A 257 -9.20 6.08 27.35
CA VAL A 257 -8.08 5.50 28.10
C VAL A 257 -7.11 6.63 28.46
N GLY A 258 -6.99 6.98 29.73
CA GLY A 258 -6.08 8.03 30.21
C GLY A 258 -6.20 9.37 29.47
N GLY A 259 -7.43 9.76 29.09
CA GLY A 259 -7.71 10.98 28.33
C GLY A 259 -7.52 10.85 26.81
N CYS A 260 -7.12 9.67 26.30
CA CYS A 260 -6.98 9.37 24.89
C CYS A 260 -8.25 8.68 24.35
N PRO A 261 -8.94 9.22 23.34
CA PRO A 261 -10.06 8.53 22.71
C PRO A 261 -9.54 7.35 21.91
N CYS A 262 -10.05 6.15 22.22
CA CYS A 262 -9.66 4.88 21.61
C CYS A 262 -10.88 4.20 20.98
N THR A 263 -10.65 3.46 19.92
CA THR A 263 -11.65 2.58 19.28
C THR A 263 -11.11 1.15 19.24
N ILE A 264 -11.88 0.21 19.78
CA ILE A 264 -11.65 -1.23 19.72
C ILE A 264 -12.49 -1.80 18.57
N ALA A 265 -11.88 -2.65 17.78
CA ALA A 265 -12.54 -3.50 16.78
C ALA A 265 -11.99 -4.92 16.88
N TYR A 266 -12.58 -5.89 16.16
CA TYR A 266 -12.07 -7.27 16.22
C TYR A 266 -10.68 -7.45 15.58
N GLY A 267 -10.15 -6.44 14.90
CA GLY A 267 -8.82 -6.46 14.28
C GLY A 267 -7.74 -5.69 15.03
N GLY A 268 -8.08 -4.85 15.98
CA GLY A 268 -7.10 -4.05 16.72
C GLY A 268 -7.72 -2.91 17.53
N ILE A 269 -6.92 -2.33 18.43
CA ILE A 269 -7.21 -1.11 19.17
C ILE A 269 -6.40 0.04 18.58
N HIS A 270 -7.04 1.20 18.42
CA HIS A 270 -6.39 2.41 17.95
C HIS A 270 -6.94 3.63 18.68
N GLY A 271 -6.05 4.46 19.18
CA GLY A 271 -6.40 5.71 19.84
C GLY A 271 -5.31 6.75 19.69
N ALA A 272 -5.70 8.01 19.61
CA ALA A 272 -4.79 9.16 19.68
C ALA A 272 -5.56 10.41 20.12
N ILE A 273 -4.92 11.28 20.88
CA ILE A 273 -5.47 12.61 21.13
C ILE A 273 -5.48 13.38 19.80
N PRO A 274 -6.63 13.82 19.28
CA PRO A 274 -6.69 14.44 17.97
C PRO A 274 -6.05 15.83 17.96
N CYS A 275 -5.33 16.15 16.87
CA CYS A 275 -4.70 17.46 16.65
C CYS A 275 -3.84 17.90 17.85
N TYR A 276 -2.95 17.03 18.28
CA TYR A 276 -2.18 17.20 19.52
C TYR A 276 -0.70 17.45 19.23
N ARG A 277 -0.12 18.39 20.00
CA ARG A 277 1.32 18.65 20.01
C ARG A 277 1.82 18.75 21.45
N GLU A 278 2.93 18.05 21.74
CA GLU A 278 3.63 18.13 23.02
C GLU A 278 5.14 18.06 22.79
N GLU A 279 5.89 18.81 23.58
CA GLU A 279 7.35 18.77 23.65
C GLU A 279 7.75 18.32 25.06
N ALA A 280 8.76 17.43 25.13
CA ALA A 280 9.36 17.04 26.39
C ALA A 280 10.02 18.25 27.07
N THR A 281 9.97 18.29 28.41
CA THR A 281 10.60 19.33 29.22
C THR A 281 11.68 18.71 30.11
N GLU A 282 12.32 19.52 30.93
CA GLU A 282 13.30 19.04 31.90
C GLU A 282 12.70 18.13 33.00
N THR A 283 11.39 18.21 33.22
CA THR A 283 10.68 17.48 34.30
C THR A 283 9.57 16.57 33.78
N ARG A 284 9.32 16.56 32.45
CA ARG A 284 8.29 15.75 31.82
C ARG A 284 8.80 15.12 30.55
N SER A 285 8.80 13.80 30.51
CA SER A 285 9.25 13.02 29.37
C SER A 285 8.08 12.52 28.51
N ILE A 286 8.32 12.35 27.19
CA ILE A 286 7.46 11.64 26.26
C ILE A 286 8.15 10.32 25.93
N ARG A 287 7.43 9.22 26.10
CA ARG A 287 7.94 7.84 25.95
C ARG A 287 7.04 7.05 25.04
N ASN A 288 7.63 6.38 24.07
CA ASN A 288 6.96 5.41 23.23
C ASN A 288 7.48 4.01 23.57
N LYS A 289 6.59 3.10 23.94
CA LYS A 289 6.92 1.68 24.13
C LYS A 289 6.18 0.83 23.11
N ASP A 290 6.94 0.13 22.29
CA ASP A 290 6.44 -0.82 21.30
C ASP A 290 6.79 -2.25 21.71
N VAL A 291 5.87 -3.20 21.53
CA VAL A 291 6.14 -4.61 21.80
C VAL A 291 6.91 -5.22 20.64
N ALA A 292 8.10 -5.71 20.92
CA ALA A 292 8.98 -6.32 19.94
C ALA A 292 8.30 -7.53 19.26
N SER A 293 8.09 -7.46 17.92
CA SER A 293 7.49 -8.54 17.13
C SER A 293 6.18 -9.09 17.73
N TYR A 294 5.26 -8.21 18.08
CA TYR A 294 4.10 -8.53 18.94
C TYR A 294 3.27 -9.73 18.47
N TYR A 295 2.75 -9.71 17.25
CA TYR A 295 1.94 -10.82 16.74
C TYR A 295 2.71 -12.15 16.64
N PRO A 296 3.96 -12.19 16.16
CA PRO A 296 4.77 -13.38 16.26
C PRO A 296 4.92 -13.90 17.69
N HIS A 297 5.13 -13.04 18.67
CA HIS A 297 5.25 -13.45 20.05
C HIS A 297 3.90 -13.85 20.68
N GLN A 298 2.77 -13.24 20.27
CA GLN A 298 1.43 -13.73 20.65
C GLN A 298 1.25 -15.20 20.24
N MET A 299 1.67 -15.56 19.04
CA MET A 299 1.56 -16.93 18.53
C MET A 299 2.43 -17.92 19.31
N THR A 300 3.61 -17.50 19.75
CA THR A 300 4.54 -18.40 20.45
C THR A 300 4.34 -18.43 21.96
N LEU A 301 4.20 -17.27 22.62
CA LEU A 301 4.11 -17.16 24.08
C LEU A 301 2.71 -17.55 24.60
N ASN A 302 1.66 -17.21 23.85
CA ASN A 302 0.29 -17.56 24.22
C ASN A 302 -0.22 -18.85 23.55
N GLY A 303 0.60 -19.49 22.70
CA GLY A 303 0.24 -20.73 22.04
C GLY A 303 -0.77 -20.59 20.90
N TYR A 304 -0.80 -19.44 20.23
CA TYR A 304 -1.76 -19.13 19.14
C TYR A 304 -1.19 -19.39 17.74
N CYS A 305 -0.16 -20.24 17.61
CA CYS A 305 0.24 -20.72 16.28
C CYS A 305 -0.92 -21.45 15.60
N SER A 306 -1.01 -21.35 14.27
CA SER A 306 -2.01 -22.11 13.53
C SER A 306 -1.91 -23.61 13.83
N ARG A 307 -3.04 -24.24 14.13
CA ARG A 307 -3.18 -25.70 14.34
C ARG A 307 -2.89 -26.50 13.07
N ASN A 308 -2.72 -25.82 11.94
CA ASN A 308 -2.34 -26.41 10.67
C ASN A 308 -0.82 -26.55 10.52
N ILE A 309 -0.02 -25.93 11.41
CA ILE A 309 1.44 -26.09 11.43
C ILE A 309 1.75 -27.36 12.24
N PRO A 310 2.35 -28.41 11.61
CA PRO A 310 2.61 -29.69 12.30
C PRO A 310 3.68 -29.56 13.39
N ALA A 311 4.61 -28.62 13.26
CA ALA A 311 5.69 -28.37 14.21
C ALA A 311 5.76 -26.88 14.60
N PRO A 312 4.96 -26.41 15.59
CA PRO A 312 4.94 -25.01 16.02
C PRO A 312 6.31 -24.46 16.43
N ASP A 313 7.21 -25.28 16.92
CA ASP A 313 8.58 -24.89 17.29
C ASP A 313 9.39 -24.33 16.10
N VAL A 314 9.04 -24.69 14.86
CA VAL A 314 9.66 -24.11 13.65
C VAL A 314 9.37 -22.63 13.57
N TYR A 315 8.15 -22.19 13.93
CA TYR A 315 7.79 -20.77 13.95
C TYR A 315 8.58 -20.01 15.02
N ALA A 316 8.68 -20.54 16.23
CA ALA A 316 9.50 -19.97 17.31
C ALA A 316 10.99 -19.89 16.91
N ALA A 317 11.53 -20.95 16.32
CA ALA A 317 12.89 -20.98 15.81
C ALA A 317 13.12 -19.90 14.71
N THR A 318 12.10 -19.62 13.89
CA THR A 318 12.16 -18.58 12.84
C THR A 318 12.35 -17.18 13.44
N ILE A 319 11.69 -16.87 14.57
CA ILE A 319 11.89 -15.60 15.29
C ILE A 319 13.36 -15.48 15.75
N VAL A 320 13.88 -16.52 16.43
CA VAL A 320 15.25 -16.52 16.93
C VAL A 320 16.27 -16.38 15.80
N ARG A 321 16.08 -17.13 14.71
CA ARG A 321 16.93 -17.06 13.52
C ARG A 321 16.94 -15.65 12.90
N ARG A 322 15.77 -15.02 12.79
CA ARG A 322 15.68 -13.64 12.27
C ARG A 322 16.46 -12.66 13.13
N VAL A 323 16.31 -12.71 14.45
CA VAL A 323 17.06 -11.84 15.39
C VAL A 323 18.55 -12.07 15.23
N LYS A 324 19.00 -13.33 15.17
CA LYS A 324 20.40 -13.67 14.94
C LYS A 324 20.93 -13.14 13.61
N ALA A 325 20.19 -13.31 12.51
CA ALA A 325 20.53 -12.79 11.18
C ALA A 325 20.64 -11.25 11.19
N LYS A 326 19.67 -10.55 11.83
CA LYS A 326 19.69 -9.08 11.97
C LYS A 326 20.95 -8.62 12.71
N ARG A 327 21.31 -9.27 13.83
CA ARG A 327 22.52 -8.96 14.62
C ARG A 327 23.82 -9.24 13.85
N ALA A 328 23.82 -10.26 13.01
CA ALA A 328 24.96 -10.61 12.16
C ALA A 328 25.08 -9.75 10.88
N GLY A 329 24.14 -8.84 10.62
CA GLY A 329 24.11 -8.04 9.40
C GLY A 329 23.68 -8.80 8.14
N ASP A 330 23.21 -10.03 8.28
CA ASP A 330 22.64 -10.84 7.17
C ASP A 330 21.23 -10.34 6.82
N LYS A 331 21.20 -9.29 6.02
CA LYS A 331 19.96 -8.64 5.59
C LYS A 331 19.08 -9.56 4.75
N ALA A 332 19.67 -10.44 3.94
CA ALA A 332 18.93 -11.34 3.05
C ALA A 332 18.08 -12.33 3.88
N THR A 333 18.73 -13.07 4.78
CA THR A 333 18.04 -13.99 5.69
C THR A 333 17.06 -13.27 6.62
N ALA A 334 17.46 -12.13 7.19
CA ALA A 334 16.59 -11.37 8.09
C ALA A 334 15.31 -10.89 7.41
N ASN A 335 15.38 -10.43 6.15
CA ASN A 335 14.23 -9.99 5.36
C ASN A 335 13.35 -11.17 4.93
N ALA A 336 13.94 -12.28 4.49
CA ALA A 336 13.22 -13.50 4.14
C ALA A 336 12.40 -14.03 5.33
N LEU A 337 13.02 -14.14 6.51
CA LEU A 337 12.33 -14.60 7.72
C LEU A 337 11.30 -13.58 8.22
N LYS A 338 11.54 -12.27 8.02
CA LYS A 338 10.54 -11.22 8.30
C LYS A 338 9.29 -11.40 7.46
N LEU A 339 9.44 -11.79 6.19
CA LEU A 339 8.31 -12.07 5.31
C LEU A 339 7.41 -13.18 5.91
N VAL A 340 7.99 -14.30 6.34
CA VAL A 340 7.26 -15.39 7.00
C VAL A 340 6.51 -14.88 8.22
N LEU A 341 7.21 -14.23 9.15
CA LEU A 341 6.64 -13.80 10.43
C LEU A 341 5.49 -12.79 10.26
N ASN A 342 5.64 -11.84 9.33
CA ASN A 342 4.61 -10.83 9.10
C ASN A 342 3.38 -11.39 8.35
N THR A 343 3.59 -12.38 7.47
CA THR A 343 2.52 -12.93 6.64
C THR A 343 1.66 -13.95 7.38
N THR A 344 2.24 -14.69 8.34
CA THR A 344 1.56 -15.81 9.01
C THR A 344 0.21 -15.40 9.61
N TYR A 345 0.16 -14.30 10.37
CA TYR A 345 -1.07 -13.86 11.01
C TYR A 345 -2.20 -13.60 9.98
N GLY A 346 -1.92 -12.82 8.93
CA GLY A 346 -2.91 -12.52 7.89
C GLY A 346 -3.37 -13.78 7.14
N ALA A 347 -2.45 -14.73 6.91
CA ALA A 347 -2.75 -16.00 6.27
C ALA A 347 -3.67 -16.90 7.12
N MET A 348 -3.57 -16.83 8.46
CA MET A 348 -4.47 -17.57 9.39
C MET A 348 -5.93 -17.12 9.29
N LEU A 349 -6.20 -15.91 8.79
CA LEU A 349 -7.56 -15.39 8.60
C LEU A 349 -8.08 -15.57 7.16
N ASN A 350 -7.27 -16.10 6.24
CA ASN A 350 -7.63 -16.34 4.86
C ASN A 350 -8.05 -17.79 4.63
N ARG A 351 -9.34 -18.06 4.41
CA ARG A 351 -9.92 -19.40 4.22
C ARG A 351 -9.34 -20.23 3.07
N TYR A 352 -8.65 -19.57 2.13
CA TYR A 352 -8.03 -20.23 0.98
C TYR A 352 -6.54 -20.56 1.19
N ASN A 353 -6.02 -20.29 2.39
CA ASN A 353 -4.63 -20.55 2.73
C ASN A 353 -4.49 -21.78 3.64
N ASP A 354 -3.40 -22.54 3.45
CA ASP A 354 -3.14 -23.73 4.26
C ASP A 354 -2.92 -23.41 5.75
N LEU A 355 -2.58 -22.16 6.09
CA LEU A 355 -2.48 -21.67 7.46
C LEU A 355 -3.83 -21.28 8.08
N TYR A 356 -4.95 -21.34 7.35
CA TYR A 356 -6.25 -20.91 7.84
C TYR A 356 -6.60 -21.51 9.18
N ASP A 357 -6.73 -20.66 10.19
CA ASP A 357 -7.11 -21.04 11.55
C ASP A 357 -7.76 -19.83 12.24
N PRO A 358 -9.07 -19.65 12.07
CA PRO A 358 -9.76 -18.45 12.52
C PRO A 358 -9.77 -18.29 14.04
N LEU A 359 -9.86 -19.38 14.82
CA LEU A 359 -9.77 -19.32 16.27
C LEU A 359 -8.43 -18.74 16.73
N MET A 360 -7.32 -19.26 16.21
CA MET A 360 -5.99 -18.81 16.61
C MET A 360 -5.70 -17.38 16.08
N GLY A 361 -6.07 -17.08 14.85
CA GLY A 361 -5.92 -15.73 14.28
C GLY A 361 -6.69 -14.67 15.08
N ARG A 362 -7.90 -14.96 15.51
CA ARG A 362 -8.67 -14.04 16.37
C ARG A 362 -8.11 -13.94 17.78
N SER A 363 -7.63 -15.05 18.32
CA SER A 363 -6.98 -15.05 19.64
C SER A 363 -5.75 -14.14 19.66
N VAL A 364 -4.95 -14.11 18.59
CA VAL A 364 -3.80 -13.20 18.45
C VAL A 364 -4.25 -11.73 18.57
N CYS A 365 -5.26 -11.33 17.79
CA CYS A 365 -5.75 -9.94 17.78
C CYS A 365 -6.38 -9.51 19.09
N ILE A 366 -7.32 -10.31 19.60
CA ILE A 366 -8.09 -9.96 20.79
C ILE A 366 -7.19 -9.99 22.03
N SER A 367 -6.31 -10.99 22.15
CA SER A 367 -5.35 -11.05 23.25
C SER A 367 -4.35 -9.90 23.23
N GLY A 368 -3.86 -9.52 22.04
CA GLY A 368 -2.98 -8.37 21.91
C GLY A 368 -3.62 -7.08 22.40
N GLN A 369 -4.87 -6.82 21.99
CA GLN A 369 -5.61 -5.64 22.44
C GLN A 369 -5.81 -5.64 23.96
N LEU A 370 -6.23 -6.77 24.54
CA LEU A 370 -6.50 -6.89 25.97
C LEU A 370 -5.23 -6.70 26.81
N GLN A 371 -4.09 -7.26 26.41
CA GLN A 371 -2.83 -7.13 27.14
C GLN A 371 -2.26 -5.70 27.09
N LEU A 372 -2.40 -5.02 25.94
CA LEU A 372 -2.00 -3.60 25.85
C LEU A 372 -2.93 -2.69 26.63
N LEU A 373 -4.24 -2.93 26.56
CA LEU A 373 -5.23 -2.15 27.32
C LEU A 373 -5.05 -2.34 28.82
N GLU A 374 -4.79 -3.56 29.27
CA GLU A 374 -4.47 -3.87 30.66
C GLU A 374 -3.28 -3.04 31.15
N MET A 375 -2.16 -3.02 30.41
CA MET A 375 -0.99 -2.22 30.74
C MET A 375 -1.31 -0.72 30.76
N ALA A 376 -2.06 -0.24 29.75
CA ALA A 376 -2.43 1.17 29.65
C ALA A 376 -3.30 1.62 30.85
N GLU A 377 -4.33 0.86 31.21
CA GLU A 377 -5.21 1.19 32.33
C GLU A 377 -4.51 1.05 33.70
N HIS A 378 -3.60 0.08 33.84
CA HIS A 378 -2.77 -0.03 35.05
C HIS A 378 -1.87 1.21 35.20
N LEU A 379 -1.22 1.66 34.12
CA LEU A 379 -0.42 2.88 34.13
C LEU A 379 -1.24 4.13 34.45
N VAL A 380 -2.45 4.23 33.91
CA VAL A 380 -3.38 5.37 34.20
C VAL A 380 -3.78 5.39 35.66
N GLN A 381 -4.00 4.23 36.28
CA GLN A 381 -4.40 4.12 37.67
C GLN A 381 -3.28 4.56 38.65
N ASP A 382 -2.03 4.13 38.38
CA ASP A 382 -0.95 4.23 39.37
C ASP A 382 0.08 5.34 39.05
N CYS A 383 -0.02 6.02 37.89
CA CYS A 383 0.81 7.15 37.51
C CYS A 383 -0.06 8.41 37.31
N PRO A 384 -0.31 9.22 38.37
CA PRO A 384 -1.25 10.35 38.34
C PRO A 384 -0.94 11.45 37.32
N THR A 385 0.35 11.62 36.93
CA THR A 385 0.76 12.64 35.95
C THR A 385 0.76 12.12 34.52
N LEU A 386 0.53 10.81 34.36
CA LEU A 386 0.57 10.14 33.06
C LEU A 386 -0.61 10.54 32.16
N LYS A 387 -0.30 10.82 30.91
CA LYS A 387 -1.26 11.01 29.84
C LYS A 387 -0.97 10.03 28.72
N ILE A 388 -1.96 9.30 28.26
CA ILE A 388 -1.87 8.50 27.04
C ILE A 388 -1.98 9.46 25.85
N ILE A 389 -0.97 9.50 24.98
CA ILE A 389 -0.94 10.30 23.75
C ILE A 389 -1.47 9.47 22.58
N GLN A 390 -0.98 8.22 22.47
CA GLN A 390 -1.43 7.24 21.48
C GLN A 390 -1.50 5.85 22.10
N LEU A 391 -2.45 5.06 21.62
CA LEU A 391 -2.53 3.62 21.85
C LEU A 391 -2.73 2.93 20.51
N ASN A 392 -1.73 2.18 20.08
CA ASN A 392 -1.74 1.44 18.83
C ASN A 392 -1.89 -0.06 19.09
N THR A 393 -2.01 -0.83 18.03
CA THR A 393 -2.14 -2.30 18.08
C THR A 393 -0.98 -2.98 18.83
N ASP A 394 0.21 -2.39 18.80
CA ASP A 394 1.47 -2.96 19.26
C ASP A 394 2.29 -2.04 20.18
N GLY A 395 1.76 -0.86 20.51
CA GLY A 395 2.51 0.10 21.31
C GLY A 395 1.67 1.16 21.98
N ILE A 396 2.30 1.84 22.92
CA ILE A 396 1.73 2.93 23.71
C ILE A 396 2.68 4.12 23.78
N MET A 397 2.19 5.31 23.45
CA MET A 397 2.93 6.56 23.64
C MET A 397 2.31 7.35 24.79
N VAL A 398 3.14 7.74 25.74
CA VAL A 398 2.71 8.46 26.95
C VAL A 398 3.57 9.68 27.19
N SER A 399 3.03 10.66 27.93
CA SER A 399 3.84 11.68 28.61
C SER A 399 3.57 11.64 30.11
N LEU A 400 4.63 11.82 30.92
CA LEU A 400 4.54 11.79 32.35
C LEU A 400 5.67 12.61 33.01
N ASP A 401 5.44 13.09 34.24
CA ASP A 401 6.45 13.80 35.03
C ASP A 401 7.45 12.83 35.65
N ASP A 402 8.65 13.31 35.95
CA ASP A 402 9.76 12.49 36.46
C ASP A 402 9.42 11.74 37.75
N CYS A 403 8.49 12.27 38.57
CA CYS A 403 8.07 11.60 39.80
C CYS A 403 7.36 10.27 39.57
N ASP A 404 6.70 10.09 38.43
CA ASP A 404 5.99 8.85 38.08
C ASP A 404 6.83 7.87 37.26
N VAL A 405 8.01 8.28 36.75
CA VAL A 405 8.88 7.42 35.95
C VAL A 405 9.25 6.11 36.65
N PRO A 406 9.59 6.10 37.98
CA PRO A 406 9.90 4.84 38.67
C PRO A 406 8.72 3.85 38.64
N VAL A 407 7.49 4.31 38.93
CA VAL A 407 6.28 3.49 38.95
C VAL A 407 5.94 3.01 37.56
N TYR A 408 6.05 3.89 36.56
CA TYR A 408 5.89 3.53 35.14
C TYR A 408 6.86 2.41 34.71
N GLN A 409 8.12 2.48 35.11
CA GLN A 409 9.11 1.44 34.80
C GLN A 409 8.81 0.13 35.55
N GLU A 410 8.37 0.19 36.80
CA GLU A 410 7.99 -0.99 37.59
C GLU A 410 6.82 -1.73 36.95
N ILE A 411 5.74 -1.02 36.58
CA ILE A 411 4.55 -1.62 35.93
C ILE A 411 4.92 -2.23 34.58
N THR A 412 5.67 -1.52 33.74
CA THR A 412 6.04 -2.04 32.43
C THR A 412 7.02 -3.21 32.52
N GLN A 413 7.88 -3.27 33.54
CA GLN A 413 8.77 -4.41 33.78
C GLN A 413 7.96 -5.61 34.33
N GLU A 414 7.04 -5.41 35.27
CA GLU A 414 6.13 -6.46 35.74
C GLU A 414 5.35 -7.09 34.58
N TRP A 415 4.82 -6.23 33.70
CA TRP A 415 4.10 -6.69 32.53
C TRP A 415 4.97 -7.56 31.62
N GLN A 416 6.24 -7.18 31.37
CA GLN A 416 7.20 -7.99 30.62
C GLN A 416 7.50 -9.34 31.30
N ASP A 417 7.79 -9.30 32.59
CA ASP A 417 8.15 -10.50 33.36
C ASP A 417 6.98 -11.50 33.42
N ARG A 418 5.77 -11.00 33.56
CA ARG A 418 4.55 -11.80 33.62
C ARG A 418 4.15 -12.37 32.26
N THR A 419 4.19 -11.56 31.21
CA THR A 419 3.72 -11.95 29.87
C THR A 419 4.79 -12.66 29.05
N GLY A 420 6.07 -12.31 29.28
CA GLY A 420 7.20 -12.76 28.48
C GLY A 420 7.47 -11.94 27.23
N PHE A 421 6.68 -10.88 26.98
CA PHE A 421 6.97 -9.94 25.89
C PHE A 421 8.13 -9.00 26.25
N GLU A 422 8.78 -8.48 25.21
CA GLU A 422 9.84 -7.47 25.33
C GLU A 422 9.30 -6.13 24.83
N LEU A 423 9.52 -5.06 25.60
CA LEU A 423 9.16 -3.68 25.24
C LEU A 423 10.41 -2.93 24.80
N GLU A 424 10.38 -2.40 23.59
CA GLU A 424 11.38 -1.43 23.10
C GLU A 424 10.91 -0.02 23.46
N GLU A 425 11.76 0.79 24.10
CA GLU A 425 11.42 2.17 24.53
C GLU A 425 12.21 3.20 23.74
N ASP A 426 11.50 4.16 23.16
CA ASP A 426 12.06 5.37 22.56
C ASP A 426 11.69 6.61 23.39
N LEU A 427 12.67 7.47 23.70
CA LEU A 427 12.44 8.79 24.25
C LEU A 427 12.23 9.80 23.13
N ILE A 428 11.10 10.52 23.22
CA ILE A 428 10.64 11.43 22.18
C ILE A 428 10.82 12.87 22.65
N LYS A 429 11.48 13.69 21.81
CA LYS A 429 11.63 15.12 22.06
C LYS A 429 10.32 15.88 21.82
N MET A 430 9.62 15.53 20.74
CA MET A 430 8.36 16.20 20.38
C MET A 430 7.48 15.27 19.55
N ILE A 431 6.19 15.30 19.80
CA ILE A 431 5.14 14.70 18.98
C ILE A 431 4.22 15.78 18.44
N CYS A 432 3.89 15.71 17.16
CA CYS A 432 2.81 16.48 16.56
C CYS A 432 1.95 15.53 15.73
N GLN A 433 0.70 15.35 16.12
CA GLN A 433 -0.20 14.39 15.49
C GLN A 433 -1.55 15.02 15.14
N LYS A 434 -2.10 14.63 14.00
CA LYS A 434 -3.49 14.87 13.64
C LYS A 434 -4.39 13.78 14.22
N ASP A 435 -3.98 12.54 14.07
CA ASP A 435 -4.62 11.31 14.53
C ASP A 435 -3.58 10.19 14.60
N VAL A 436 -3.98 8.99 15.01
CA VAL A 436 -3.12 7.81 15.18
C VAL A 436 -2.37 7.37 13.91
N ASN A 437 -2.86 7.76 12.73
CA ASN A 437 -2.27 7.40 11.44
C ASN A 437 -1.54 8.56 10.76
N ASN A 438 -1.55 9.75 11.35
CA ASN A 438 -0.97 10.95 10.76
C ASN A 438 -0.22 11.74 11.84
N TYR A 439 1.11 11.55 11.91
CA TYR A 439 1.95 12.20 12.91
C TYR A 439 3.39 12.41 12.47
N VAL A 440 4.06 13.35 13.14
CA VAL A 440 5.51 13.59 13.14
C VAL A 440 6.01 13.38 14.56
N GLU A 441 6.94 12.45 14.72
CA GLU A 441 7.66 12.15 15.97
C GLU A 441 9.10 12.59 15.81
N VAL A 442 9.57 13.49 16.64
CA VAL A 442 10.96 13.98 16.64
C VAL A 442 11.71 13.34 17.79
N PRO A 443 12.69 12.46 17.53
CA PRO A 443 13.55 11.90 18.56
C PRO A 443 14.55 12.94 19.10
N PHE A 444 15.24 12.63 20.19
CA PHE A 444 16.36 13.47 20.64
C PHE A 444 17.55 13.42 19.68
N GLU A 445 17.77 12.29 19.00
CA GLU A 445 18.81 12.09 18.02
C GLU A 445 18.24 11.43 16.75
N GLY A 446 18.72 11.86 15.59
CA GLY A 446 18.31 11.32 14.30
C GLY A 446 17.17 12.07 13.61
N ASP A 447 16.68 11.51 12.53
CA ASP A 447 15.62 12.11 11.70
C ASP A 447 14.22 11.88 12.31
N PRO A 448 13.29 12.82 12.08
CA PRO A 448 11.90 12.64 12.48
C PRO A 448 11.27 11.39 11.86
N LYS A 449 10.59 10.60 12.68
CA LYS A 449 9.71 9.53 12.19
C LYS A 449 8.40 10.15 11.73
N ILE A 450 7.93 9.76 10.55
CA ILE A 450 6.71 10.29 9.94
C ILE A 450 5.74 9.16 9.59
N LYS A 451 4.46 9.39 9.81
CA LYS A 451 3.38 8.49 9.38
C LYS A 451 2.25 9.29 8.76
N GLY A 452 1.60 8.69 7.77
CA GLY A 452 0.40 9.22 7.14
C GLY A 452 0.57 9.72 5.71
N GLY A 453 -0.52 9.62 4.96
CA GLY A 453 -0.53 9.90 3.53
C GLY A 453 -0.23 11.36 3.12
N VAL A 454 -0.25 12.31 4.05
CA VAL A 454 0.20 13.70 3.79
C VAL A 454 1.70 13.84 3.89
N LEU A 455 2.34 13.08 4.77
CA LEU A 455 3.76 13.21 5.12
C LEU A 455 4.66 12.24 4.36
N VAL A 456 4.18 11.01 4.15
CA VAL A 456 4.92 9.97 3.42
C VAL A 456 4.63 10.09 1.94
N ARG A 457 5.66 10.26 1.11
CA ARG A 457 5.56 10.53 -0.32
C ARG A 457 6.51 9.66 -1.13
N GLY A 458 6.17 9.53 -2.42
CA GLY A 458 6.97 8.73 -3.33
C GLY A 458 6.87 7.24 -3.04
N ILE A 459 7.94 6.51 -3.33
CA ILE A 459 8.02 5.06 -3.13
C ILE A 459 8.25 4.75 -1.65
N ALA A 460 7.40 3.92 -1.06
CA ALA A 460 7.57 3.49 0.31
C ALA A 460 8.82 2.60 0.46
N PRO A 461 9.70 2.88 1.44
CA PRO A 461 10.98 2.18 1.56
C PRO A 461 10.87 0.75 2.09
N ALA A 462 9.73 0.37 2.69
CA ALA A 462 9.54 -0.93 3.32
C ALA A 462 8.13 -1.48 3.10
N GLY A 463 8.00 -2.81 3.09
CA GLY A 463 6.73 -3.51 2.87
C GLY A 463 6.43 -3.72 1.40
N ALA A 464 5.15 -3.88 1.05
CA ALA A 464 4.69 -3.92 -0.34
C ALA A 464 5.02 -2.62 -1.06
N PHE A 465 5.27 -2.73 -2.37
CA PHE A 465 5.54 -1.56 -3.19
C PHE A 465 4.34 -0.62 -3.18
N ASN A 466 4.55 0.60 -2.75
CA ASN A 466 3.50 1.60 -2.59
C ASN A 466 3.99 2.97 -3.02
N ILE A 467 3.09 3.74 -3.61
CA ILE A 467 3.33 5.10 -4.08
C ILE A 467 2.24 6.03 -3.56
N ASN A 468 2.66 7.21 -3.12
CA ASN A 468 1.74 8.29 -2.77
C ASN A 468 1.73 9.37 -3.85
N ASN A 469 0.59 9.63 -4.44
CA ASN A 469 0.39 10.55 -5.57
C ASN A 469 0.40 12.06 -5.19
N ASN A 470 0.65 12.41 -3.94
CA ASN A 470 0.72 13.82 -3.54
C ASN A 470 2.12 14.40 -3.80
N ALA A 471 2.20 15.71 -4.04
CA ALA A 471 3.45 16.42 -4.28
C ALA A 471 4.46 16.25 -3.13
N CYS A 472 5.67 15.78 -3.45
CA CYS A 472 6.73 15.54 -2.46
C CYS A 472 7.16 16.82 -1.75
N VAL A 473 7.21 17.93 -2.45
CA VAL A 473 7.57 19.25 -1.89
C VAL A 473 6.61 19.69 -0.79
N VAL A 474 5.31 19.40 -0.94
CA VAL A 474 4.28 19.71 0.08
C VAL A 474 4.49 18.87 1.33
N ALA A 475 4.73 17.57 1.16
CA ALA A 475 4.99 16.67 2.28
C ALA A 475 6.24 17.10 3.07
N LYS A 476 7.32 17.42 2.33
CA LYS A 476 8.55 17.93 2.94
C LYS A 476 8.31 19.23 3.70
N ALA A 477 7.61 20.19 3.10
CA ALA A 477 7.30 21.48 3.72
C ALA A 477 6.46 21.32 5.01
N VAL A 478 5.43 20.46 4.97
CA VAL A 478 4.60 20.17 6.16
C VAL A 478 5.43 19.50 7.25
N LYS A 479 6.23 18.49 6.91
CA LYS A 479 7.12 17.82 7.86
C LYS A 479 8.11 18.80 8.49
N ASP A 480 8.80 19.61 7.68
CA ASP A 480 9.82 20.55 8.14
C ASP A 480 9.20 21.65 9.04
N TYR A 481 7.99 22.09 8.74
CA TYR A 481 7.24 23.01 9.59
C TYR A 481 6.87 22.36 10.94
N LEU A 482 6.26 21.18 10.93
CA LEU A 482 5.80 20.51 12.14
C LEU A 482 6.97 20.08 13.04
N ALA A 483 8.08 19.61 12.46
CA ALA A 483 9.24 19.11 13.19
C ALA A 483 10.17 20.23 13.68
N TYR A 484 10.39 21.27 12.85
CA TYR A 484 11.46 22.24 13.07
C TYR A 484 10.98 23.70 13.05
N GLY A 485 9.70 23.96 12.77
CA GLY A 485 9.17 25.33 12.66
C GLY A 485 9.62 26.08 11.40
N ILE A 486 10.19 25.38 10.41
CA ILE A 486 10.63 26.00 9.15
C ILE A 486 9.39 26.44 8.36
N PRO A 487 9.29 27.72 7.94
CA PRO A 487 8.16 28.19 7.16
C PRO A 487 7.96 27.36 5.88
N VAL A 488 6.72 26.96 5.58
CA VAL A 488 6.41 26.16 4.38
C VAL A 488 6.83 26.86 3.10
N GLU A 489 6.83 28.18 3.10
CA GLU A 489 7.29 29.04 2.01
C GLU A 489 8.76 28.80 1.70
N ASP A 490 9.61 28.73 2.71
CA ASP A 490 11.05 28.59 2.56
C ASP A 490 11.38 27.25 1.87
N THR A 491 10.73 26.17 2.29
CA THR A 491 10.90 24.84 1.70
C THR A 491 10.40 24.79 0.25
N ILE A 492 9.23 25.38 -0.05
CA ILE A 492 8.64 25.31 -1.38
C ILE A 492 9.37 26.24 -2.37
N MET A 493 9.74 27.45 -1.91
CA MET A 493 10.43 28.41 -2.77
C MET A 493 11.87 27.99 -3.10
N SER A 494 12.53 27.26 -2.22
CA SER A 494 13.90 26.75 -2.43
C SER A 494 13.98 25.45 -3.25
N CYS A 495 12.83 24.80 -3.53
CA CYS A 495 12.83 23.54 -4.31
C CYS A 495 12.97 23.86 -5.81
N ASP A 496 13.94 23.27 -6.49
CA ASP A 496 14.24 23.43 -7.92
C ASP A 496 13.93 22.17 -8.75
N ARG A 497 13.54 21.08 -8.11
CA ARG A 497 13.23 19.82 -8.78
C ARG A 497 11.75 19.75 -9.17
N LEU A 498 11.45 19.83 -10.47
CA LEU A 498 10.07 19.84 -10.99
C LEU A 498 9.24 18.62 -10.53
N LEU A 499 9.81 17.41 -10.55
CA LEU A 499 9.12 16.18 -10.14
C LEU A 499 8.64 16.19 -8.68
N ASP A 500 9.21 17.03 -7.81
CA ASP A 500 8.75 17.15 -6.43
C ASP A 500 7.40 17.89 -6.31
N PHE A 501 7.02 18.61 -7.37
CA PHE A 501 5.73 19.29 -7.49
C PHE A 501 4.67 18.47 -8.22
N GLN A 502 5.02 17.30 -8.77
CA GLN A 502 4.07 16.51 -9.56
C GLN A 502 2.85 16.08 -8.75
N LEU A 503 1.71 16.11 -9.45
CA LEU A 503 0.46 15.45 -9.06
C LEU A 503 0.13 14.42 -10.13
N VAL A 504 -0.33 13.24 -9.75
CA VAL A 504 -0.76 12.23 -10.70
C VAL A 504 -2.28 12.22 -10.77
N ALA A 505 -2.84 12.63 -11.91
CA ALA A 505 -4.26 12.62 -12.19
C ALA A 505 -4.65 11.27 -12.80
N LYS A 506 -5.69 10.60 -12.26
CA LYS A 506 -6.15 9.29 -12.74
C LYS A 506 -7.65 9.29 -12.97
N ALA A 507 -8.07 8.86 -14.17
CA ALA A 507 -9.44 8.42 -14.44
C ALA A 507 -9.55 6.94 -14.04
N GLY A 508 -10.35 6.61 -13.00
CA GLY A 508 -10.54 5.21 -12.57
C GLY A 508 -11.44 4.44 -13.53
N SER A 509 -11.53 3.11 -13.35
CA SER A 509 -12.25 2.16 -14.24
C SER A 509 -13.74 2.47 -14.50
N LYS A 510 -14.41 3.23 -13.62
CA LYS A 510 -15.79 3.69 -13.81
C LYS A 510 -15.92 4.89 -14.76
N TYR A 511 -14.80 5.37 -15.32
CA TYR A 511 -14.73 6.54 -16.16
C TYR A 511 -14.07 6.18 -17.48
N GLY A 512 -14.53 6.85 -18.55
CA GLY A 512 -13.94 6.76 -19.88
C GLY A 512 -12.75 7.74 -20.02
N ASP A 513 -12.86 8.66 -21.00
CA ASP A 513 -11.80 9.60 -21.30
C ASP A 513 -11.51 10.57 -20.15
N ALA A 514 -10.27 11.00 -20.07
CA ALA A 514 -9.89 12.19 -19.31
C ALA A 514 -9.80 13.39 -20.26
N LEU A 515 -10.21 14.53 -19.77
CA LEU A 515 -10.25 15.79 -20.54
C LEU A 515 -9.46 16.87 -19.80
N HIS A 516 -8.68 17.65 -20.53
CA HIS A 516 -8.01 18.83 -20.04
C HIS A 516 -8.64 20.08 -20.69
N GLU A 517 -8.95 21.09 -19.89
CA GLU A 517 -9.44 22.36 -20.39
C GLU A 517 -8.25 23.24 -20.80
N VAL A 518 -8.14 23.57 -22.09
CA VAL A 518 -7.09 24.42 -22.66
C VAL A 518 -7.77 25.48 -23.57
N ASP A 519 -7.48 26.76 -23.36
CA ASP A 519 -8.09 27.88 -24.10
C ASP A 519 -9.63 27.82 -24.14
N GLY A 520 -10.26 27.29 -23.07
CA GLY A 520 -11.71 27.13 -22.97
C GLY A 520 -12.29 25.97 -23.79
N GLN A 521 -11.43 25.10 -24.35
CA GLN A 521 -11.82 23.89 -25.06
C GLN A 521 -11.41 22.66 -24.24
N MET A 522 -12.16 21.57 -24.42
CA MET A 522 -11.86 20.28 -23.77
C MET A 522 -11.07 19.40 -24.74
N GLU A 523 -9.84 19.13 -24.40
CA GLU A 523 -8.96 18.23 -25.14
C GLU A 523 -8.89 16.87 -24.47
N VAL A 524 -8.94 15.79 -25.24
CA VAL A 524 -8.76 14.44 -24.73
C VAL A 524 -7.29 14.25 -24.33
N VAL A 525 -7.07 13.77 -23.12
CA VAL A 525 -5.75 13.40 -22.59
C VAL A 525 -5.75 11.95 -22.13
N GLN A 526 -4.59 11.41 -21.80
CA GLN A 526 -4.43 10.05 -21.29
C GLN A 526 -5.25 9.82 -20.01
N LYS A 527 -5.52 8.57 -19.65
CA LYS A 527 -6.23 8.21 -18.41
C LYS A 527 -5.41 8.48 -17.16
N VAL A 528 -4.09 8.41 -17.26
CA VAL A 528 -3.14 8.77 -16.21
C VAL A 528 -2.24 9.90 -16.71
N ASN A 529 -2.17 10.99 -15.96
CA ASN A 529 -1.41 12.18 -16.36
C ASN A 529 -0.58 12.71 -15.19
N ARG A 530 0.65 13.13 -15.49
CA ARG A 530 1.45 14.01 -14.64
C ARG A 530 1.00 15.43 -14.84
N VAL A 531 0.68 16.13 -13.76
CA VAL A 531 0.20 17.51 -13.83
C VAL A 531 0.90 18.40 -12.80
N TYR A 532 1.03 19.68 -13.14
CA TYR A 532 1.57 20.71 -12.25
C TYR A 532 0.60 21.88 -12.17
N ALA A 533 0.46 22.47 -10.97
CA ALA A 533 -0.25 23.72 -10.82
C ALA A 533 0.47 24.82 -11.61
N THR A 534 -0.28 25.66 -12.33
CA THR A 534 0.27 26.75 -13.14
C THR A 534 -0.51 28.04 -12.97
N GLU A 535 0.13 29.17 -13.26
CA GLU A 535 -0.53 30.50 -13.39
C GLU A 535 -1.07 30.75 -14.80
N ASP A 536 -0.72 29.93 -15.79
CA ASP A 536 -1.18 30.10 -17.17
C ASP A 536 -2.71 30.13 -17.24
N HIS A 537 -3.24 31.25 -17.72
CA HIS A 537 -4.68 31.47 -17.79
C HIS A 537 -5.38 30.65 -18.88
N ARG A 538 -4.62 30.11 -19.82
CA ARG A 538 -5.14 29.25 -20.90
C ARG A 538 -5.47 27.85 -20.36
N CYS A 539 -4.80 27.41 -19.30
CA CYS A 539 -4.98 26.10 -18.72
C CYS A 539 -6.09 26.08 -17.65
N GLY A 540 -7.00 25.15 -17.76
CA GLY A 540 -7.99 24.82 -16.75
C GLY A 540 -7.57 23.61 -15.91
N THR A 541 -8.53 22.85 -15.46
CA THR A 541 -8.32 21.61 -14.69
C THR A 541 -8.63 20.37 -15.53
N LEU A 542 -8.36 19.16 -14.98
CA LEU A 542 -8.74 17.92 -15.65
C LEU A 542 -10.10 17.41 -15.17
N TYR A 543 -10.81 16.82 -16.12
CA TYR A 543 -12.10 16.15 -15.93
C TYR A 543 -12.00 14.70 -16.40
N LYS A 544 -12.95 13.86 -16.00
CA LYS A 544 -13.12 12.49 -16.44
C LYS A 544 -14.60 12.23 -16.76
N ILE A 545 -14.87 11.48 -17.80
CA ILE A 545 -16.24 11.20 -18.26
C ILE A 545 -16.79 9.98 -17.53
N HIS A 546 -17.87 10.13 -16.79
CA HIS A 546 -18.52 9.01 -16.11
C HIS A 546 -19.24 8.12 -17.13
N LEU A 547 -18.84 6.83 -17.24
CA LEU A 547 -19.35 5.89 -18.26
C LEU A 547 -20.88 5.71 -18.21
N GLY A 548 -21.48 5.69 -17.01
CA GLY A 548 -22.91 5.48 -16.88
C GLY A 548 -23.79 6.71 -17.16
N THR A 549 -23.22 7.94 -17.08
CA THR A 549 -24.02 9.17 -17.24
C THR A 549 -23.55 10.07 -18.39
N GLY A 550 -22.35 9.81 -18.94
CA GLY A 550 -21.72 10.66 -19.96
C GLY A 550 -21.27 12.04 -19.47
N ASN A 551 -21.45 12.35 -18.19
CA ASN A 551 -21.14 13.67 -17.65
C ASN A 551 -19.66 13.82 -17.28
N PRO A 552 -19.03 15.01 -17.57
CA PRO A 552 -17.70 15.32 -17.10
C PRO A 552 -17.73 15.57 -15.58
N VAL A 553 -16.79 14.93 -14.87
CA VAL A 553 -16.60 15.06 -13.42
C VAL A 553 -15.18 15.56 -13.19
N LYS A 554 -15.02 16.65 -12.45
CA LYS A 554 -13.69 17.17 -12.10
C LYS A 554 -12.88 16.12 -11.34
N ILE A 555 -11.61 15.91 -11.71
CA ILE A 555 -10.69 15.07 -10.95
C ILE A 555 -10.37 15.77 -9.62
N ALA A 556 -10.67 15.08 -8.52
CA ALA A 556 -10.50 15.63 -7.18
C ALA A 556 -9.01 15.85 -6.83
N GLY A 557 -8.74 16.87 -6.02
CA GLY A 557 -7.39 17.15 -5.51
C GLY A 557 -6.48 17.95 -6.46
N LEU A 558 -6.91 18.17 -7.70
CA LEU A 558 -6.15 18.97 -8.67
C LEU A 558 -6.36 20.48 -8.51
N PRO A 559 -5.37 21.30 -8.91
CA PRO A 559 -5.53 22.74 -9.01
C PRO A 559 -6.61 23.14 -10.01
N ALA A 560 -7.11 24.37 -9.90
CA ALA A 560 -8.07 24.92 -10.86
C ALA A 560 -7.42 25.20 -12.23
N LYS A 561 -6.11 25.39 -12.24
CA LYS A 561 -5.27 25.56 -13.42
C LYS A 561 -4.09 24.62 -13.29
N CYS A 562 -3.89 23.78 -14.27
CA CYS A 562 -2.74 22.89 -14.31
C CYS A 562 -2.30 22.63 -15.75
N VAL A 563 -1.03 22.34 -15.91
CA VAL A 563 -0.44 21.84 -17.16
C VAL A 563 -0.22 20.34 -17.06
N VAL A 564 -0.33 19.65 -18.18
CA VAL A 564 -0.02 18.21 -18.33
C VAL A 564 1.39 18.10 -18.90
N ASP A 565 2.20 17.20 -18.33
CA ASP A 565 3.57 16.91 -18.78
C ASP A 565 3.87 15.41 -18.66
N ASN A 566 3.35 14.64 -19.56
CA ASN A 566 3.59 13.20 -19.59
C ASN A 566 4.96 12.82 -20.16
N ASP A 567 5.60 13.73 -20.90
CA ASP A 567 6.84 13.54 -21.65
C ASP A 567 8.07 14.21 -21.01
N ASN A 568 7.95 14.73 -19.80
CA ASN A 568 9.04 15.39 -19.07
C ASN A 568 9.68 16.58 -19.83
N HIS A 569 8.88 17.36 -20.57
CA HIS A 569 9.37 18.49 -21.38
C HIS A 569 9.36 19.83 -20.66
N LEU A 570 8.58 19.94 -19.59
CA LEU A 570 8.44 21.22 -18.88
C LEU A 570 9.60 21.48 -17.92
N THR A 571 9.77 22.75 -17.58
CA THR A 571 10.74 23.23 -16.61
C THR A 571 10.04 23.76 -15.36
N ILE A 572 10.79 23.98 -14.29
CA ILE A 572 10.26 24.46 -13.00
C ILE A 572 9.52 25.79 -13.09
N ASP A 573 9.74 26.58 -14.15
CA ASP A 573 9.16 27.93 -14.34
C ASP A 573 7.63 27.89 -14.55
N VAL A 574 7.06 26.74 -14.92
CA VAL A 574 5.61 26.61 -15.13
C VAL A 574 4.82 26.53 -13.81
N VAL A 575 5.51 26.31 -12.69
CA VAL A 575 4.90 25.95 -11.41
C VAL A 575 4.34 27.15 -10.67
N ASP A 576 3.02 27.17 -10.38
CA ASP A 576 2.39 28.06 -9.38
C ASP A 576 2.77 27.59 -7.96
N ARG A 577 3.91 28.09 -7.47
CA ARG A 577 4.40 27.75 -6.11
C ARG A 577 3.42 28.18 -5.03
N ASP A 578 2.68 29.26 -5.23
CA ASP A 578 1.68 29.74 -4.28
C ASP A 578 0.53 28.75 -4.06
N TRP A 579 0.15 27.98 -5.09
CA TRP A 579 -0.83 26.91 -4.94
C TRP A 579 -0.33 25.84 -3.97
N TYR A 580 0.92 25.40 -4.09
CA TYR A 580 1.52 24.39 -3.20
C TYR A 580 1.72 24.92 -1.79
N ILE A 581 2.09 26.20 -1.61
CA ILE A 581 2.14 26.86 -0.31
C ILE A 581 0.76 26.85 0.37
N ARG A 582 -0.29 27.23 -0.38
CA ARG A 582 -1.68 27.19 0.16
C ARG A 582 -2.09 25.76 0.56
N LEU A 583 -1.67 24.75 -0.20
CA LEU A 583 -1.93 23.34 0.09
C LEU A 583 -1.18 22.90 1.36
N ALA A 584 0.10 23.20 1.47
CA ALA A 584 0.92 22.91 2.64
C ALA A 584 0.36 23.57 3.90
N ARG A 585 0.03 24.86 3.85
CA ARG A 585 -0.61 25.59 4.95
C ARG A 585 -1.95 24.98 5.37
N ARG A 586 -2.73 24.43 4.44
CA ARG A 586 -3.96 23.70 4.77
C ARG A 586 -3.66 22.45 5.59
N TYR A 587 -2.69 21.65 5.16
CA TYR A 587 -2.30 20.44 5.88
C TYR A 587 -1.72 20.75 7.28
N VAL A 588 -0.90 21.81 7.41
CA VAL A 588 -0.42 22.25 8.72
C VAL A 588 -1.58 22.57 9.65
N ARG A 589 -2.57 23.35 9.18
CA ARG A 589 -3.77 23.67 9.97
C ARG A 589 -4.56 22.41 10.37
N ASP A 590 -4.68 21.43 9.46
CA ASP A 590 -5.37 20.17 9.73
C ASP A 590 -4.67 19.38 10.86
N PHE A 591 -3.32 19.43 10.91
CA PHE A 591 -2.55 18.82 12.01
C PHE A 591 -2.71 19.56 13.33
N LEU A 592 -2.77 20.87 13.29
CA LEU A 592 -2.89 21.71 14.49
C LEU A 592 -4.35 21.90 14.96
N GLY A 593 -5.32 21.34 14.25
CA GLY A 593 -6.75 21.51 14.60
C GLY A 593 -7.28 22.92 14.38
N GLU A 594 -6.59 23.73 13.58
CA GLU A 594 -6.97 25.11 13.32
C GLU A 594 -8.13 25.18 12.32
N LYS A 595 -9.13 26.00 12.64
CA LYS A 595 -10.27 26.23 11.75
C LYS A 595 -9.81 26.99 10.49
N PRO A 596 -10.32 26.63 9.30
CA PRO A 596 -10.02 27.38 8.10
C PRO A 596 -10.46 28.85 8.27
N PRO A 597 -9.72 29.82 7.68
CA PRO A 597 -10.10 31.22 7.74
C PRO A 597 -11.52 31.40 7.18
N LYS A 598 -12.37 32.16 7.88
CA LYS A 598 -13.75 32.41 7.44
C LYS A 598 -13.73 32.95 6.01
N ARG A 599 -14.32 32.23 5.07
CA ARG A 599 -14.53 32.75 3.71
C ARG A 599 -15.38 34.02 3.83
N ASN A 600 -14.89 35.09 3.22
CA ASN A 600 -15.62 36.35 3.18
C ASN A 600 -16.79 36.20 2.18
N THR A 601 -17.91 35.63 2.65
CA THR A 601 -19.11 35.32 1.86
C THR A 601 -19.71 36.56 1.19
N ARG A 602 -19.40 37.78 1.68
CA ARG A 602 -19.82 39.02 1.06
C ARG A 602 -19.22 39.19 -0.35
N ARG A 603 -17.98 38.74 -0.61
CA ARG A 603 -17.34 38.88 -1.94
C ARG A 603 -17.90 37.88 -2.95
N VAL A 604 -18.25 36.68 -2.52
CA VAL A 604 -18.87 35.63 -3.39
C VAL A 604 -20.30 36.03 -3.78
N ASN A 605 -21.09 36.56 -2.84
CA ASN A 605 -22.44 37.04 -3.13
C ASN A 605 -22.47 38.27 -4.03
N SER A 606 -21.45 39.14 -3.94
CA SER A 606 -21.33 40.33 -4.84
C SER A 606 -20.95 39.91 -6.27
N ILE A 607 -20.12 38.89 -6.44
CA ILE A 607 -19.75 38.36 -7.75
C ILE A 607 -20.92 37.58 -8.37
N LYS A 608 -21.64 36.74 -7.57
CA LYS A 608 -22.86 36.07 -8.03
C LYS A 608 -23.95 37.07 -8.45
N LYS A 609 -24.10 38.14 -7.71
CA LYS A 609 -25.07 39.19 -8.01
C LYS A 609 -24.70 39.92 -9.30
N LYS A 610 -23.42 40.29 -9.51
CA LYS A 610 -22.93 40.87 -10.75
C LYS A 610 -23.05 39.96 -11.97
N LEU A 611 -22.83 38.64 -11.79
CA LEU A 611 -23.02 37.63 -12.85
C LEU A 611 -24.50 37.44 -13.20
N LEU A 612 -25.40 37.48 -12.24
CA LEU A 612 -26.85 37.44 -12.51
C LEU A 612 -27.35 38.72 -13.19
N GLU A 613 -26.86 39.88 -12.79
CA GLU A 613 -27.15 41.18 -13.45
C GLU A 613 -26.61 41.27 -14.90
N MET A 614 -25.55 40.50 -15.24
CA MET A 614 -25.01 40.39 -16.60
C MET A 614 -25.73 39.35 -17.48
N LEU A 615 -26.53 38.45 -16.89
CA LEU A 615 -27.29 37.43 -17.62
C LEU A 615 -28.76 37.83 -17.83
N GLU A 616 -29.23 38.94 -17.26
CA GLU A 616 -30.58 39.47 -17.43
C GLU A 616 -30.63 40.64 -18.45
N VAL A 617 -29.57 40.83 -19.32
CA VAL A 617 -29.58 41.81 -20.43
C VAL A 617 -29.66 41.11 -21.78
#